data_953daf1243935919ccecf1dbf2834a06
#
_entry.id   953daf1243935919ccecf1dbf2834a06
#
_cell.length_a   1.000
_cell.length_b   1.000
_cell.length_c   1.000
_cell.angle_alpha   90.00
_cell.angle_beta   90.00
_cell.angle_gamma   90.00
#
_symmetry.space_group_name_H-M   'P 1'
#
loop_
_entity.id
_entity.type
_entity.pdbx_description
1 polymer ?
#
loop_
_entity_poly.entity_id
_entity_poly.type
_entity_poly.pdbx_seq_one_letter_code
_entity_poly.pdbx_strand_id
1 'polypeptide(L)'
;MNINLTKCLLIILISSILGILYNFINPKGIPLISKQKEIKWATDSLVSSLITPFDTLNNNMKARPLSEEKSLLKKKAAIINPSLKSDTIRHKLSKPQTKSITEEEEGFAAPIGINLEQAYKLYTMGIIFIDARDEYEYKMGHIKNSINLPMYYFDKYKNVLSGTSKSQTIICYCGGSDCDLSTQLANKLFLLGYRNNYIFIGGWEQWKTAGYPVE
;
A
#
# COMPACT_ATOMS: atom_id res chain seq x y z
N MET A 1 -26.53 52.35 -22.02
CA MET A 1 -25.06 52.15 -21.97
C MET A 1 -24.72 50.99 -22.90
N ASN A 2 -24.30 51.29 -24.15
CA ASN A 2 -23.96 50.21 -25.11
C ASN A 2 -22.62 49.59 -24.73
N ILE A 3 -22.69 48.42 -24.14
CA ILE A 3 -21.51 47.62 -23.82
C ILE A 3 -20.92 47.14 -25.16
N ASN A 4 -19.73 47.61 -25.48
CA ASN A 4 -19.04 47.27 -26.72
C ASN A 4 -18.48 45.86 -26.56
N LEU A 5 -19.20 44.83 -27.06
CA LEU A 5 -18.90 43.40 -26.93
C LEU A 5 -17.43 43.10 -27.32
N THR A 6 -16.93 43.77 -28.36
CA THR A 6 -15.52 43.63 -28.81
C THR A 6 -14.51 44.06 -27.73
N LYS A 7 -14.79 45.14 -27.00
CA LYS A 7 -13.92 45.57 -25.89
C LYS A 7 -13.94 44.63 -24.73
N CYS A 8 -15.11 44.03 -24.40
CA CYS A 8 -15.22 43.04 -23.37
C CYS A 8 -14.44 41.77 -23.72
N LEU A 9 -14.57 41.28 -24.95
CA LEU A 9 -13.81 40.09 -25.42
C LEU A 9 -12.30 40.36 -25.41
N LEU A 10 -11.87 41.55 -25.78
CA LEU A 10 -10.46 41.92 -25.77
C LEU A 10 -9.87 41.97 -24.34
N ILE A 11 -10.63 42.48 -23.37
CA ILE A 11 -10.21 42.48 -21.94
C ILE A 11 -10.10 41.05 -21.42
N ILE A 12 -11.06 40.15 -21.72
CA ILE A 12 -11.01 38.75 -21.30
C ILE A 12 -9.78 38.05 -21.90
N LEU A 13 -9.50 38.28 -23.17
CA LEU A 13 -8.37 37.68 -23.86
C LEU A 13 -7.03 38.15 -23.29
N ILE A 14 -6.88 39.44 -23.03
CA ILE A 14 -5.67 40.00 -22.42
C ILE A 14 -5.47 39.48 -21.00
N SER A 15 -6.52 39.45 -20.18
CA SER A 15 -6.42 38.92 -18.80
C SER A 15 -6.09 37.44 -18.75
N SER A 16 -6.63 36.64 -19.69
CA SER A 16 -6.30 35.20 -19.81
C SER A 16 -4.84 35.00 -20.19
N ILE A 17 -4.32 35.74 -21.15
CA ILE A 17 -2.90 35.71 -21.55
C ILE A 17 -2.00 36.09 -20.38
N LEU A 18 -2.32 37.17 -19.67
CA LEU A 18 -1.55 37.60 -18.50
C LEU A 18 -1.58 36.58 -17.37
N GLY A 19 -2.71 35.93 -17.14
CA GLY A 19 -2.84 34.86 -16.15
C GLY A 19 -1.99 33.63 -16.47
N ILE A 20 -1.98 33.22 -17.73
CA ILE A 20 -1.14 32.09 -18.20
C ILE A 20 0.34 32.46 -18.09
N LEU A 21 0.72 33.68 -18.51
CA LEU A 21 2.09 34.18 -18.44
C LEU A 21 2.59 34.25 -16.99
N TYR A 22 1.76 34.77 -16.08
CA TYR A 22 2.05 34.82 -14.64
C TYR A 22 2.25 33.44 -14.06
N ASN A 23 1.37 32.47 -14.43
CA ASN A 23 1.50 31.08 -13.98
C ASN A 23 2.81 30.44 -14.48
N PHE A 24 3.29 30.79 -15.67
CA PHE A 24 4.52 30.26 -16.24
C PHE A 24 5.79 30.81 -15.57
N ILE A 25 5.73 32.07 -15.15
CA ILE A 25 6.88 32.79 -14.52
C ILE A 25 6.94 32.43 -13.01
N ASN A 26 5.82 32.08 -12.40
CA ASN A 26 5.76 31.78 -10.98
C ASN A 26 6.34 30.40 -10.67
N PRO A 27 7.41 30.24 -9.86
CA PRO A 27 7.98 28.95 -9.48
C PRO A 27 7.00 28.04 -8.72
N LYS A 28 5.90 28.60 -8.19
CA LYS A 28 4.77 27.90 -7.59
C LYS A 28 3.54 27.84 -8.50
N GLY A 29 3.72 28.06 -9.80
CA GLY A 29 2.65 28.02 -10.78
C GLY A 29 1.98 26.65 -10.85
N ILE A 30 0.68 26.62 -11.15
CA ILE A 30 -0.08 25.39 -11.31
C ILE A 30 0.36 24.71 -12.62
N PRO A 31 0.80 23.45 -12.60
CA PRO A 31 1.15 22.73 -13.82
C PRO A 31 -0.11 22.53 -14.68
N LEU A 32 -0.16 23.17 -15.85
CA LEU A 32 -1.27 23.02 -16.80
C LEU A 32 -1.37 21.63 -17.40
N ILE A 33 -0.29 20.87 -17.37
CA ILE A 33 -0.24 19.47 -17.78
C ILE A 33 0.21 18.68 -16.56
N SER A 34 -0.70 17.94 -15.97
CA SER A 34 -0.36 16.97 -14.94
C SER A 34 0.46 15.84 -15.56
N LYS A 35 1.72 15.68 -15.16
CA LYS A 35 2.47 14.47 -15.49
C LYS A 35 1.78 13.32 -14.77
N GLN A 36 1.13 12.43 -15.52
CA GLN A 36 0.68 11.15 -14.95
C GLN A 36 1.89 10.47 -14.35
N LYS A 37 1.81 10.14 -13.06
CA LYS A 37 2.85 9.40 -12.37
C LYS A 37 2.86 8.00 -12.98
N GLU A 38 3.96 7.62 -13.63
CA GLU A 38 4.12 6.28 -14.16
C GLU A 38 4.05 5.28 -13.00
N ILE A 39 3.06 4.40 -13.05
CA ILE A 39 2.91 3.32 -12.09
C ILE A 39 3.69 2.13 -12.64
N LYS A 40 4.61 1.59 -11.86
CA LYS A 40 5.29 0.33 -12.19
C LYS A 40 4.28 -0.80 -12.08
N TRP A 41 4.25 -1.67 -13.10
CA TRP A 41 3.35 -2.83 -13.13
C TRP A 41 4.03 -4.06 -12.53
N ALA A 42 3.27 -4.87 -11.81
CA ALA A 42 3.71 -6.15 -11.32
C ALA A 42 3.93 -7.11 -12.50
N THR A 43 5.02 -7.85 -12.47
CA THR A 43 5.21 -8.98 -13.37
C THR A 43 4.50 -10.22 -12.82
N ASP A 44 4.05 -11.13 -13.69
CA ASP A 44 3.38 -12.35 -13.24
C ASP A 44 4.27 -13.24 -12.37
N SER A 45 5.59 -13.18 -12.58
CA SER A 45 6.57 -13.85 -11.71
C SER A 45 6.56 -13.28 -10.28
N LEU A 46 6.41 -11.97 -10.14
CA LEU A 46 6.31 -11.32 -8.81
C LEU A 46 5.01 -11.73 -8.12
N VAL A 47 3.88 -11.69 -8.83
CA VAL A 47 2.60 -12.16 -8.29
C VAL A 47 2.67 -13.64 -7.92
N SER A 48 3.32 -14.47 -8.75
CA SER A 48 3.52 -15.89 -8.47
C SER A 48 4.39 -16.14 -7.24
N SER A 49 5.39 -15.30 -6.97
CA SER A 49 6.22 -15.40 -5.76
C SER A 49 5.45 -15.07 -4.47
N LEU A 50 4.41 -14.23 -4.55
CA LEU A 50 3.50 -13.98 -3.42
C LEU A 50 2.61 -15.20 -3.12
N ILE A 51 2.52 -16.12 -4.08
CA ILE A 51 1.67 -17.31 -4.10
C ILE A 51 2.44 -18.55 -3.62
N THR A 52 3.78 -18.55 -3.59
CA THR A 52 4.52 -19.72 -3.09
C THR A 52 4.06 -20.02 -1.66
N PRO A 53 3.45 -21.19 -1.44
CA PRO A 53 2.77 -21.46 -0.19
C PRO A 53 3.78 -21.49 0.95
N PHE A 54 3.40 -20.92 2.05
CA PHE A 54 3.87 -21.26 3.39
C PHE A 54 3.79 -22.79 3.68
N ASP A 55 3.28 -23.58 2.74
CA ASP A 55 3.05 -25.02 2.82
C ASP A 55 4.31 -25.87 2.68
N THR A 56 5.45 -25.34 2.25
CA THR A 56 6.69 -26.14 2.16
C THR A 56 7.34 -26.39 3.53
N LEU A 57 6.93 -25.69 4.58
CA LEU A 57 7.42 -25.95 5.94
C LEU A 57 6.56 -26.95 6.73
N ASN A 58 5.37 -27.29 6.24
CA ASN A 58 4.45 -28.18 6.98
C ASN A 58 4.49 -29.63 6.50
N ASN A 59 5.17 -29.95 5.41
CA ASN A 59 5.27 -31.34 4.93
C ASN A 59 6.29 -32.20 5.67
N ASN A 60 6.97 -31.68 6.71
CA ASN A 60 7.80 -32.46 7.61
C ASN A 60 7.15 -32.71 8.99
N MET A 61 5.92 -32.27 9.21
CA MET A 61 5.11 -32.70 10.35
C MET A 61 4.23 -33.88 9.97
N LYS A 62 4.87 -35.00 9.64
CA LYS A 62 4.21 -36.30 9.62
C LYS A 62 3.61 -36.55 11.03
N ALA A 63 2.31 -36.77 11.06
CA ALA A 63 1.51 -36.99 12.25
C ALA A 63 2.25 -37.85 13.31
N ARG A 64 2.60 -37.23 14.43
CA ARG A 64 2.98 -37.98 15.65
C ARG A 64 1.71 -38.36 16.39
N PRO A 65 1.57 -39.62 16.78
CA PRO A 65 0.40 -40.07 17.54
C PRO A 65 0.33 -39.37 18.90
N LEU A 66 -0.88 -39.07 19.33
CA LEU A 66 -1.26 -38.31 20.54
C LEU A 66 -0.84 -38.95 21.89
N SER A 67 -0.04 -40.00 21.90
CA SER A 67 0.33 -40.73 23.12
C SER A 67 1.66 -40.32 23.79
N GLU A 68 2.49 -39.47 23.14
CA GLU A 68 3.79 -39.11 23.69
C GLU A 68 3.84 -37.74 24.39
N GLU A 69 2.79 -36.93 24.30
CA GLU A 69 2.79 -35.55 24.86
C GLU A 69 2.65 -35.52 26.40
N LYS A 70 2.18 -36.61 27.02
CA LYS A 70 2.03 -36.67 28.49
C LYS A 70 3.30 -36.99 29.25
N SER A 71 4.37 -37.43 28.59
CA SER A 71 5.62 -37.82 29.28
C SER A 71 6.65 -36.69 29.38
N LEU A 72 6.54 -35.64 28.53
CA LEU A 72 7.49 -34.53 28.49
C LEU A 72 7.16 -33.39 29.46
N LEU A 73 5.89 -33.28 29.90
CA LEU A 73 5.48 -32.24 30.86
C LEU A 73 5.92 -32.54 32.31
N LYS A 74 6.32 -33.78 32.61
CA LYS A 74 6.76 -34.15 33.97
C LYS A 74 8.26 -33.99 34.23
N LYS A 75 9.07 -33.67 33.21
CA LYS A 75 10.53 -33.50 33.32
C LYS A 75 11.00 -32.05 33.34
N LYS A 76 10.15 -31.05 33.18
CA LYS A 76 10.51 -29.60 33.16
C LYS A 76 10.32 -28.87 34.49
N ALA A 77 9.90 -29.57 35.56
CA ALA A 77 9.63 -28.95 36.87
C ALA A 77 10.77 -29.03 37.91
N ALA A 78 11.95 -29.47 37.55
CA ALA A 78 12.97 -29.77 38.55
C ALA A 78 14.38 -29.25 38.17
N ILE A 79 14.54 -28.05 37.66
CA ILE A 79 15.85 -27.37 37.65
C ILE A 79 15.59 -25.85 37.66
N ILE A 80 15.39 -25.31 38.86
CA ILE A 80 15.60 -23.91 39.17
C ILE A 80 16.52 -23.89 40.38
N ASN A 81 17.76 -23.47 40.20
CA ASN A 81 18.53 -22.87 41.28
C ASN A 81 19.47 -21.77 40.70
N PRO A 82 19.52 -20.62 41.36
CA PRO A 82 20.22 -19.47 40.89
C PRO A 82 21.63 -19.37 41.48
N SER A 83 22.62 -19.02 40.69
CA SER A 83 23.86 -18.46 41.24
C SER A 83 24.52 -17.50 40.26
N LEU A 84 24.39 -16.29 40.61
CA LEU A 84 25.23 -15.11 40.47
C LEU A 84 26.69 -15.38 40.09
N LYS A 85 27.19 -14.74 39.02
CA LYS A 85 28.40 -13.91 39.08
C LYS A 85 28.58 -13.04 37.85
N SER A 86 28.72 -11.77 38.13
CA SER A 86 29.18 -10.67 37.32
C SER A 86 30.59 -10.97 36.75
N ASP A 87 30.76 -10.79 35.44
CA ASP A 87 32.05 -10.42 34.87
C ASP A 87 31.90 -9.42 33.74
N THR A 88 32.47 -8.29 34.01
CA THR A 88 32.61 -7.09 33.19
C THR A 88 33.53 -7.38 32.02
N ILE A 89 33.03 -7.40 30.80
CA ILE A 89 33.86 -7.32 29.59
C ILE A 89 33.62 -5.99 28.90
N ARG A 90 34.59 -5.12 29.08
CA ARG A 90 34.83 -3.86 28.39
C ARG A 90 35.11 -4.16 26.92
N HIS A 91 34.14 -4.02 25.98
CA HIS A 91 34.44 -3.95 24.58
C HIS A 91 34.62 -2.50 24.13
N LYS A 92 35.84 -2.27 23.70
CA LYS A 92 36.43 -1.09 23.10
C LYS A 92 35.55 -0.58 21.93
N LEU A 93 35.07 0.65 22.07
CA LEU A 93 34.34 1.40 21.07
C LEU A 93 35.27 1.76 19.91
N SER A 94 35.23 1.07 18.82
CA SER A 94 35.85 1.49 17.56
C SER A 94 34.88 2.43 16.84
N LYS A 95 35.35 3.64 16.52
CA LYS A 95 34.63 4.63 15.70
C LYS A 95 34.15 4.02 14.41
N PRO A 96 32.89 4.26 13.98
CA PRO A 96 32.47 3.96 12.63
C PRO A 96 33.21 4.95 11.70
N GLN A 97 33.95 4.43 10.76
CA GLN A 97 34.43 5.18 9.61
C GLN A 97 33.20 5.55 8.77
N THR A 98 32.99 6.85 8.62
CA THR A 98 32.06 7.43 7.66
C THR A 98 32.58 7.09 6.26
N LYS A 99 32.10 5.98 5.71
CA LYS A 99 32.20 5.71 4.30
C LYS A 99 31.18 6.60 3.64
N SER A 100 31.62 7.54 2.82
CA SER A 100 30.79 8.35 1.94
C SER A 100 29.93 7.40 1.13
N ILE A 101 28.66 7.30 1.49
CA ILE A 101 27.63 6.64 0.69
C ILE A 101 27.39 7.61 -0.46
N THR A 102 27.93 7.28 -1.64
CA THR A 102 27.40 7.81 -2.89
C THR A 102 25.91 7.58 -2.88
N GLU A 103 25.15 8.64 -3.14
CA GLU A 103 23.71 8.62 -3.35
C GLU A 103 23.40 7.83 -4.63
N GLU A 104 23.63 6.52 -4.60
CA GLU A 104 22.98 5.59 -5.52
C GLU A 104 21.60 5.36 -4.92
N GLU A 105 20.60 5.88 -5.61
CA GLU A 105 19.19 5.74 -5.41
C GLU A 105 18.83 4.36 -4.80
N GLU A 106 18.74 4.24 -3.49
CA GLU A 106 17.84 3.28 -2.88
C GLU A 106 16.44 3.71 -3.27
N GLY A 107 16.04 3.30 -4.48
CA GLY A 107 14.72 3.55 -5.00
C GLY A 107 13.72 3.06 -3.98
N PHE A 108 13.10 3.99 -3.25
CA PHE A 108 11.90 3.71 -2.47
C PHE A 108 10.98 2.93 -3.40
N ALA A 109 10.87 1.62 -3.17
CA ALA A 109 10.01 0.78 -3.98
C ALA A 109 8.57 1.29 -3.81
N ALA A 110 8.13 2.12 -4.74
CA ALA A 110 6.77 2.65 -4.74
C ALA A 110 5.79 1.47 -4.88
N PRO A 111 4.57 1.60 -4.37
CA PRO A 111 3.54 0.60 -4.60
C PRO A 111 3.39 0.28 -6.08
N ILE A 112 3.20 -0.99 -6.39
CA ILE A 112 3.20 -1.54 -7.75
C ILE A 112 1.77 -1.77 -8.20
N GLY A 113 1.44 -1.41 -9.46
CA GLY A 113 0.14 -1.66 -10.07
C GLY A 113 -0.06 -3.14 -10.44
N ILE A 114 -1.26 -3.65 -10.22
CA ILE A 114 -1.71 -4.98 -10.66
C ILE A 114 -2.92 -4.86 -11.59
N ASN A 115 -3.01 -5.79 -12.53
CA ASN A 115 -4.15 -5.90 -13.44
C ASN A 115 -5.30 -6.72 -12.82
N LEU A 116 -6.42 -6.85 -13.54
CA LEU A 116 -7.62 -7.54 -13.10
C LEU A 116 -7.37 -9.03 -12.79
N GLU A 117 -6.66 -9.72 -13.65
CA GLU A 117 -6.39 -11.15 -13.49
C GLU A 117 -5.52 -11.41 -12.25
N GLN A 118 -4.48 -10.61 -12.06
CA GLN A 118 -3.62 -10.65 -10.89
C GLN A 118 -4.39 -10.33 -9.61
N ALA A 119 -5.26 -9.32 -9.65
CA ALA A 119 -6.11 -8.95 -8.53
C ALA A 119 -7.07 -10.09 -8.15
N TYR A 120 -7.75 -10.71 -9.14
CA TYR A 120 -8.65 -11.83 -8.88
C TYR A 120 -7.92 -13.05 -8.30
N LYS A 121 -6.74 -13.37 -8.82
CA LYS A 121 -5.90 -14.45 -8.29
C LYS A 121 -5.54 -14.21 -6.82
N LEU A 122 -5.13 -13.00 -6.46
CA LEU A 122 -4.80 -12.64 -5.08
C LEU A 122 -6.06 -12.62 -4.17
N TYR A 123 -7.21 -12.21 -4.70
CA TYR A 123 -8.49 -12.28 -4.00
C TYR A 123 -8.87 -13.72 -3.62
N THR A 124 -8.75 -14.67 -4.55
CA THR A 124 -9.08 -16.09 -4.29
C THR A 124 -8.18 -16.73 -3.23
N MET A 125 -7.03 -16.12 -2.96
CA MET A 125 -6.09 -16.51 -1.90
C MET A 125 -6.38 -15.85 -0.54
N GLY A 126 -7.43 -15.04 -0.44
CA GLY A 126 -7.80 -14.35 0.79
C GLY A 126 -6.91 -13.15 1.12
N ILE A 127 -6.22 -12.57 0.13
CA ILE A 127 -5.46 -11.34 0.34
C ILE A 127 -6.41 -10.18 0.63
N ILE A 128 -6.04 -9.32 1.56
CA ILE A 128 -6.84 -8.16 1.99
C ILE A 128 -6.93 -7.12 0.88
N PHE A 129 -8.15 -6.75 0.53
CA PHE A 129 -8.46 -5.61 -0.32
C PHE A 129 -8.91 -4.43 0.52
N ILE A 130 -8.44 -3.23 0.17
CA ILE A 130 -8.81 -1.97 0.84
C ILE A 130 -9.38 -1.01 -0.19
N ASP A 131 -10.63 -0.59 0.06
CA ASP A 131 -11.33 0.39 -0.76
C ASP A 131 -10.99 1.81 -0.27
N ALA A 132 -10.39 2.60 -1.15
CA ALA A 132 -9.98 3.97 -0.88
C ALA A 132 -11.11 5.01 -1.12
N ARG A 133 -12.25 4.58 -1.67
CA ARG A 133 -13.42 5.42 -1.94
C ARG A 133 -14.09 5.83 -0.62
N ASP A 134 -14.99 6.80 -0.72
CA ASP A 134 -15.76 7.23 0.43
C ASP A 134 -16.74 6.15 0.94
N GLU A 135 -17.28 6.37 2.13
CA GLU A 135 -18.17 5.42 2.79
C GLU A 135 -19.49 5.22 2.03
N TYR A 136 -19.97 6.25 1.33
CA TYR A 136 -21.20 6.17 0.55
C TYR A 136 -21.01 5.28 -0.68
N GLU A 137 -19.95 5.51 -1.45
CA GLU A 137 -19.62 4.68 -2.62
C GLU A 137 -19.37 3.22 -2.23
N TYR A 138 -18.68 3.01 -1.11
CA TYR A 138 -18.45 1.66 -0.57
C TYR A 138 -19.76 0.94 -0.24
N LYS A 139 -20.70 1.62 0.42
CA LYS A 139 -22.02 1.06 0.75
C LYS A 139 -22.90 0.79 -0.47
N MET A 140 -22.71 1.50 -1.57
CA MET A 140 -23.43 1.27 -2.83
C MET A 140 -22.94 0.01 -3.57
N GLY A 141 -21.79 -0.50 -3.18
CA GLY A 141 -21.21 -1.74 -3.68
C GLY A 141 -19.68 -1.72 -3.63
N HIS A 142 -19.10 -2.85 -3.26
CA HIS A 142 -17.65 -3.00 -3.10
C HIS A 142 -17.19 -4.43 -3.39
N ILE A 143 -15.89 -4.64 -3.53
CA ILE A 143 -15.29 -5.98 -3.64
C ILE A 143 -15.59 -6.74 -2.35
N LYS A 144 -16.20 -7.91 -2.47
CA LYS A 144 -16.61 -8.71 -1.33
C LYS A 144 -15.47 -8.94 -0.34
N ASN A 145 -15.76 -8.80 0.96
CA ASN A 145 -14.80 -8.87 2.07
C ASN A 145 -13.70 -7.78 2.05
N SER A 146 -13.82 -6.74 1.26
CA SER A 146 -12.87 -5.62 1.34
C SER A 146 -13.12 -4.75 2.57
N ILE A 147 -12.10 -4.01 2.97
CA ILE A 147 -12.15 -3.07 4.10
C ILE A 147 -12.24 -1.65 3.53
N ASN A 148 -13.18 -0.85 4.01
CA ASN A 148 -13.24 0.56 3.63
C ASN A 148 -12.25 1.40 4.45
N LEU A 149 -11.37 2.10 3.76
CA LEU A 149 -10.45 3.07 4.34
C LEU A 149 -10.40 4.32 3.45
N PRO A 150 -11.39 5.21 3.58
CA PRO A 150 -11.51 6.39 2.75
C PRO A 150 -10.25 7.26 2.81
N MET A 151 -9.62 7.50 1.67
CA MET A 151 -8.35 8.23 1.62
C MET A 151 -8.48 9.65 2.18
N TYR A 152 -9.58 10.36 1.87
CA TYR A 152 -9.83 11.72 2.37
C TYR A 152 -10.02 11.79 3.88
N TYR A 153 -10.48 10.71 4.50
CA TYR A 153 -10.72 10.61 5.94
C TYR A 153 -9.80 9.61 6.62
N PHE A 154 -8.63 9.37 6.06
CA PHE A 154 -7.68 8.35 6.50
C PHE A 154 -7.46 8.36 8.02
N ASP A 155 -7.20 9.53 8.61
CA ASP A 155 -6.88 9.64 10.04
C ASP A 155 -8.04 9.24 10.94
N LYS A 156 -9.27 9.39 10.48
CA LYS A 156 -10.48 8.94 11.19
C LYS A 156 -10.64 7.41 11.16
N TYR A 157 -10.29 6.79 10.01
CA TYR A 157 -10.59 5.37 9.75
C TYR A 157 -9.37 4.44 9.88
N LYS A 158 -8.15 4.96 10.02
CA LYS A 158 -6.91 4.15 10.06
C LYS A 158 -6.88 3.01 11.08
N ASN A 159 -7.71 3.09 12.13
CA ASN A 159 -7.80 2.06 13.16
C ASN A 159 -8.36 0.73 12.64
N VAL A 160 -9.01 0.69 11.47
CA VAL A 160 -9.45 -0.56 10.81
C VAL A 160 -8.28 -1.49 10.50
N LEU A 161 -7.06 -0.94 10.44
CA LEU A 161 -5.83 -1.68 10.19
C LEU A 161 -5.12 -2.15 11.48
N SER A 162 -5.68 -1.91 12.67
CA SER A 162 -5.01 -2.21 13.95
C SER A 162 -4.65 -3.70 14.11
N GLY A 163 -5.40 -4.60 13.46
CA GLY A 163 -5.12 -6.05 13.43
C GLY A 163 -4.27 -6.53 12.26
N THR A 164 -3.89 -5.62 11.34
CA THR A 164 -3.16 -5.99 10.12
C THR A 164 -1.66 -5.90 10.35
N SER A 165 -0.92 -7.01 10.13
CA SER A 165 0.54 -7.02 10.20
C SER A 165 1.15 -6.14 9.12
N LYS A 166 2.27 -5.44 9.44
CA LYS A 166 3.02 -4.64 8.46
C LYS A 166 3.64 -5.47 7.34
N SER A 167 3.87 -6.75 7.57
CA SER A 167 4.37 -7.70 6.56
C SER A 167 3.28 -8.30 5.68
N GLN A 168 2.01 -8.08 6.02
CA GLN A 168 0.89 -8.63 5.27
C GLN A 168 0.74 -7.96 3.90
N THR A 169 0.41 -8.77 2.89
CA THR A 169 0.09 -8.26 1.56
C THR A 169 -1.26 -7.58 1.57
N ILE A 170 -1.34 -6.39 0.98
CA ILE A 170 -2.53 -5.55 0.91
C ILE A 170 -2.72 -5.09 -0.53
N ILE A 171 -3.97 -5.04 -0.99
CA ILE A 171 -4.31 -4.49 -2.30
C ILE A 171 -5.23 -3.28 -2.11
N CYS A 172 -4.78 -2.11 -2.52
CA CYS A 172 -5.58 -0.89 -2.52
C CYS A 172 -6.31 -0.75 -3.86
N TYR A 173 -7.58 -0.37 -3.83
CA TYR A 173 -8.35 -0.05 -5.04
C TYR A 173 -9.25 1.17 -4.81
N CYS A 174 -9.77 1.74 -5.90
CA CYS A 174 -10.80 2.78 -5.86
C CYS A 174 -11.80 2.58 -7.02
N GLY A 175 -12.39 3.65 -7.58
CA GLY A 175 -13.40 3.55 -8.64
C GLY A 175 -12.91 2.87 -9.90
N GLY A 176 -11.79 3.32 -10.44
CA GLY A 176 -11.23 2.80 -11.70
C GLY A 176 -9.94 3.52 -12.09
N SER A 177 -9.55 3.42 -13.36
CA SER A 177 -8.28 3.92 -13.90
C SER A 177 -8.06 5.43 -13.73
N ASP A 178 -9.13 6.21 -13.73
CA ASP A 178 -9.08 7.67 -13.60
C ASP A 178 -9.07 8.15 -12.14
N CYS A 179 -9.11 7.21 -11.19
CA CYS A 179 -9.13 7.47 -9.76
C CYS A 179 -7.74 7.25 -9.16
N ASP A 180 -7.17 8.27 -8.54
CA ASP A 180 -5.85 8.22 -7.92
C ASP A 180 -5.88 7.93 -6.40
N LEU A 181 -7.07 7.81 -5.79
CA LEU A 181 -7.22 7.58 -4.34
C LEU A 181 -6.52 6.30 -3.87
N SER A 182 -6.59 5.23 -4.65
CA SER A 182 -5.89 3.97 -4.33
C SER A 182 -4.37 4.14 -4.34
N THR A 183 -3.84 4.92 -5.26
CA THR A 183 -2.42 5.26 -5.34
C THR A 183 -1.98 6.11 -4.14
N GLN A 184 -2.77 7.12 -3.78
CA GLN A 184 -2.51 7.95 -2.60
C GLN A 184 -2.54 7.12 -1.32
N LEU A 185 -3.55 6.26 -1.16
CA LEU A 185 -3.68 5.36 -0.01
C LEU A 185 -2.50 4.39 0.08
N ALA A 186 -2.15 3.74 -1.01
CA ALA A 186 -1.03 2.79 -1.06
C ALA A 186 0.29 3.47 -0.68
N ASN A 187 0.57 4.67 -1.20
CA ASN A 187 1.75 5.45 -0.81
C ASN A 187 1.73 5.80 0.69
N LYS A 188 0.58 6.21 1.23
CA LYS A 188 0.44 6.52 2.66
C LYS A 188 0.66 5.30 3.54
N LEU A 189 0.11 4.14 3.15
CA LEU A 189 0.33 2.87 3.83
C LEU A 189 1.80 2.44 3.76
N PHE A 190 2.44 2.62 2.61
CA PHE A 190 3.86 2.32 2.45
C PHE A 190 4.73 3.13 3.42
N LEU A 191 4.48 4.44 3.54
CA LEU A 191 5.17 5.31 4.50
C LEU A 191 4.93 4.90 5.96
N LEU A 192 3.77 4.30 6.26
CA LEU A 192 3.44 3.76 7.58
C LEU A 192 4.02 2.37 7.86
N GLY A 193 4.80 1.83 6.92
CA GLY A 193 5.51 0.56 7.06
C GLY A 193 4.82 -0.66 6.47
N TYR A 194 3.65 -0.52 5.84
CA TYR A 194 3.03 -1.60 5.06
C TYR A 194 3.73 -1.70 3.70
N ARG A 195 4.85 -2.43 3.64
CA ARG A 195 5.71 -2.48 2.44
C ARG A 195 5.17 -3.35 1.31
N ASN A 196 4.39 -4.37 1.65
CA ASN A 196 3.81 -5.31 0.70
C ASN A 196 2.42 -4.83 0.27
N ASN A 197 2.31 -3.62 -0.30
CA ASN A 197 1.05 -3.12 -0.80
C ASN A 197 1.10 -2.89 -2.31
N TYR A 198 -0.02 -3.19 -2.96
CA TYR A 198 -0.21 -3.15 -4.40
C TYR A 198 -1.43 -2.30 -4.75
N ILE A 199 -1.52 -1.86 -5.99
CA ILE A 199 -2.64 -1.03 -6.47
C ILE A 199 -3.37 -1.77 -7.57
N PHE A 200 -4.63 -2.13 -7.35
CA PHE A 200 -5.49 -2.63 -8.41
C PHE A 200 -6.05 -1.44 -9.20
N ILE A 201 -5.41 -1.16 -10.36
CA ILE A 201 -5.68 0.03 -11.18
C ILE A 201 -7.08 0.01 -11.78
N GLY A 202 -7.58 -1.15 -12.20
CA GLY A 202 -8.92 -1.29 -12.76
C GLY A 202 -10.04 -0.99 -11.77
N GLY A 203 -9.77 -1.13 -10.48
CA GLY A 203 -10.66 -0.77 -9.39
C GLY A 203 -12.03 -1.43 -9.43
N TRP A 204 -12.98 -0.78 -8.77
CA TRP A 204 -14.35 -1.26 -8.64
C TRP A 204 -15.05 -1.50 -9.97
N GLU A 205 -14.94 -0.56 -10.91
CA GLU A 205 -15.67 -0.64 -12.17
C GLU A 205 -15.23 -1.85 -13.00
N GLN A 206 -13.94 -2.12 -13.09
CA GLN A 206 -13.44 -3.27 -13.83
C GLN A 206 -13.80 -4.60 -13.14
N TRP A 207 -13.72 -4.62 -11.79
CA TRP A 207 -14.10 -5.79 -11.00
C TRP A 207 -15.56 -6.17 -11.17
N LYS A 208 -16.47 -5.19 -11.03
CA LYS A 208 -17.90 -5.34 -11.20
C LYS A 208 -18.27 -5.78 -12.62
N THR A 209 -17.67 -5.15 -13.65
CA THR A 209 -17.90 -5.49 -15.05
C THR A 209 -17.48 -6.92 -15.37
N ALA A 210 -16.44 -7.43 -14.75
CA ALA A 210 -16.00 -8.81 -14.89
C ALA A 210 -16.91 -9.83 -14.19
N GLY A 211 -17.92 -9.40 -13.42
CA GLY A 211 -18.83 -10.27 -12.69
C GLY A 211 -18.18 -10.97 -11.50
N TYR A 212 -17.10 -10.42 -10.94
CA TYR A 212 -16.42 -10.98 -9.78
C TYR A 212 -17.17 -10.70 -8.47
N PRO A 213 -16.86 -11.41 -7.36
CA PRO A 213 -17.62 -11.33 -6.11
C PRO A 213 -17.71 -9.91 -5.53
N VAL A 214 -18.96 -9.48 -5.25
CA VAL A 214 -19.29 -8.14 -4.72
C VAL A 214 -20.21 -8.25 -3.50
N GLU A 215 -20.24 -7.20 -2.70
CA GLU A 215 -21.17 -6.92 -1.61
C GLU A 215 -21.77 -5.54 -1.76
#